data_4125133d2ca298b97a4a4d9fe39a5322
#
_entry.id   4125133d2ca298b97a4a4d9fe39a5322
#
_cell.length_a   1.000
_cell.length_b   1.000
_cell.length_c   1.000
_cell.angle_alpha   90.00
_cell.angle_beta   90.00
_cell.angle_gamma   90.00
#
_symmetry.space_group_name_H-M   'P 1'
#
loop_
_entity.id
_entity.type
_entity.pdbx_description
1 polymer ?
#
loop_
_entity_poly.entity_id
_entity_poly.type
_entity_poly.pdbx_seq_one_letter_code
_entity_poly.pdbx_strand_id
1 'polypeptide(L)'
;MADIMESSDGTILRLPRIALVVPSLAEGGGVPAVARFVKDVVVRSGRYQLKLISLATSSRDSDSRRFVDPASWMRKVGTSTGIWEGLPFVHVGTVGAELEFQRYRPHAALARVVADCDVLQVVCGTPAWANAVCGLGKPVAVQCATRARVERRMRDSDPRSAGAWWRRAMTAITDRIDDRALRSVNSIQVENLWMLDYAKCINKNRQVDLRYAPPGVNAVDFHPLPTRDLDVDPYILCVARLSDPRKNIGLLLEAYAQLPVQLIQTVRLVLAGSSAPPAAFWVHVNALGLCDRVTYLPRPDRATLIALYQQAAVFALPSDEEGLGVVLLEAMACGVPAVATRCGGPDGIIADGEDGYLVDLDDAANMALRIGLLLSSHDANRKMGAKARMTVMKRYEEGVAGIAFLDIWDHLLSTRQNHI
;
A
#
# COMPACT_ATOMS: atom_id res chain seq x y z
N MET A 1 20.03 18.90 12.80
CA MET A 1 21.48 19.05 13.03
C MET A 1 22.12 17.72 12.69
N ALA A 2 22.61 17.56 11.47
CA ALA A 2 23.60 16.60 10.93
C ALA A 2 23.46 16.54 9.41
N ASP A 3 23.73 17.67 8.74
CA ASP A 3 23.61 17.77 7.28
C ASP A 3 24.95 17.63 6.55
N ILE A 4 26.00 17.23 7.28
CA ILE A 4 27.37 17.35 6.78
C ILE A 4 28.17 16.11 7.24
N MET A 5 28.73 15.36 6.29
CA MET A 5 29.83 14.41 6.54
C MET A 5 31.15 15.10 6.17
N GLU A 6 32.12 15.12 7.07
CA GLU A 6 33.51 15.46 6.71
C GLU A 6 34.15 14.27 5.98
N SER A 7 34.65 14.52 4.79
CA SER A 7 35.51 13.56 4.10
C SER A 7 36.92 13.58 4.71
N SER A 8 37.70 12.51 4.52
CA SER A 8 39.09 12.42 4.92
C SER A 8 39.99 13.55 4.39
N ASP A 9 39.52 14.33 3.42
CA ASP A 9 40.22 15.47 2.80
C ASP A 9 39.68 16.84 3.25
N GLY A 10 38.85 16.89 4.30
CA GLY A 10 38.28 18.15 4.81
C GLY A 10 37.23 18.80 3.88
N THR A 11 36.79 18.13 2.83
CA THR A 11 35.73 18.62 1.95
C THR A 11 34.39 18.33 2.57
N ILE A 12 33.60 19.37 2.80
CA ILE A 12 32.21 19.27 3.28
C ILE A 12 31.36 18.73 2.13
N LEU A 13 31.02 17.43 2.15
CA LEU A 13 30.12 16.83 1.18
C LEU A 13 28.70 16.87 1.71
N ARG A 14 27.82 17.55 0.97
CA ARG A 14 26.39 17.52 1.23
C ARG A 14 25.87 16.11 0.99
N LEU A 15 25.10 15.56 1.94
CA LEU A 15 24.40 14.29 1.73
C LEU A 15 23.44 14.42 0.52
N PRO A 16 23.36 13.40 -0.34
CA PRO A 16 22.39 13.37 -1.44
C PRO A 16 20.97 13.50 -0.91
N ARG A 17 20.12 14.23 -1.63
CA ARG A 17 18.74 14.49 -1.23
C ARG A 17 17.77 13.66 -2.05
N ILE A 18 17.00 12.81 -1.36
CA ILE A 18 15.90 12.02 -1.93
C ILE A 18 14.60 12.81 -1.77
N ALA A 19 13.92 13.09 -2.90
CA ALA A 19 12.55 13.57 -2.88
C ALA A 19 11.59 12.36 -2.81
N LEU A 20 10.87 12.20 -1.72
CA LEU A 20 9.77 11.24 -1.62
C LEU A 20 8.48 11.90 -2.09
N VAL A 21 8.04 11.54 -3.30
CA VAL A 21 6.89 12.12 -3.98
C VAL A 21 5.70 11.17 -3.87
N VAL A 22 4.61 11.64 -3.26
CA VAL A 22 3.45 10.82 -2.91
C VAL A 22 2.15 11.52 -3.32
N PRO A 23 1.20 10.85 -3.98
CA PRO A 23 -0.15 11.37 -4.14
C PRO A 23 -0.85 11.37 -2.76
N SER A 24 -1.15 12.54 -2.24
CA SER A 24 -1.82 12.77 -0.95
C SER A 24 -1.23 12.00 0.27
N LEU A 25 -0.53 12.73 1.12
CA LEU A 25 -0.06 12.19 2.41
C LEU A 25 -1.14 12.19 3.50
N ALA A 26 -2.23 12.94 3.30
CA ALA A 26 -3.29 13.13 4.30
C ALA A 26 -4.33 11.99 4.32
N GLU A 27 -4.44 11.21 3.24
CA GLU A 27 -5.41 10.11 3.13
C GLU A 27 -4.83 8.83 3.75
N GLY A 28 -5.66 8.08 4.49
CA GLY A 28 -5.26 6.77 5.00
C GLY A 28 -5.25 5.71 3.88
N GLY A 29 -4.48 4.63 4.06
CA GLY A 29 -4.46 3.52 3.11
C GLY A 29 -3.06 2.98 2.82
N GLY A 30 -2.94 2.14 1.79
CA GLY A 30 -1.70 1.46 1.43
C GLY A 30 -0.57 2.41 1.02
N VAL A 31 -0.85 3.40 0.17
CA VAL A 31 0.18 4.34 -0.32
C VAL A 31 0.85 5.14 0.81
N PRO A 32 0.13 5.76 1.77
CA PRO A 32 0.78 6.37 2.92
C PRO A 32 1.56 5.40 3.81
N ALA A 33 1.12 4.14 3.94
CA ALA A 33 1.87 3.13 4.69
C ALA A 33 3.22 2.81 4.01
N VAL A 34 3.22 2.63 2.70
CA VAL A 34 4.46 2.45 1.91
C VAL A 34 5.35 3.70 1.98
N ALA A 35 4.76 4.89 1.89
CA ALA A 35 5.50 6.14 2.00
C ALA A 35 6.17 6.28 3.39
N ARG A 36 5.49 5.85 4.46
CA ARG A 36 6.07 5.80 5.82
C ARG A 36 7.27 4.87 5.87
N PHE A 37 7.14 3.66 5.34
CA PHE A 37 8.25 2.72 5.25
C PHE A 37 9.44 3.34 4.50
N VAL A 38 9.24 3.92 3.30
CA VAL A 38 10.32 4.55 2.51
C VAL A 38 10.95 5.72 3.27
N LYS A 39 10.13 6.57 3.93
CA LYS A 39 10.62 7.63 4.83
C LYS A 39 11.54 7.06 5.92
N ASP A 40 11.11 5.98 6.58
CA ASP A 40 11.87 5.36 7.66
C ASP A 40 13.18 4.75 7.16
N VAL A 41 13.21 4.15 5.96
CA VAL A 41 14.43 3.67 5.31
C VAL A 41 15.43 4.82 5.09
N VAL A 42 14.96 5.96 4.54
CA VAL A 42 15.84 7.14 4.33
C VAL A 42 16.38 7.64 5.65
N VAL A 43 15.52 7.88 6.64
CA VAL A 43 15.89 8.47 7.93
C VAL A 43 16.84 7.56 8.71
N ARG A 44 16.54 6.25 8.81
CA ARG A 44 17.38 5.30 9.56
C ARG A 44 18.74 5.06 8.91
N SER A 45 18.84 5.16 7.59
CA SER A 45 20.11 4.97 6.90
C SER A 45 21.15 6.02 7.28
N GLY A 46 20.73 7.24 7.61
CA GLY A 46 21.60 8.39 7.84
C GLY A 46 22.43 8.82 6.63
N ARG A 47 22.20 8.21 5.44
CA ARG A 47 23.00 8.39 4.21
C ARG A 47 22.47 9.47 3.28
N TYR A 48 21.19 9.87 3.47
CA TYR A 48 20.47 10.77 2.59
C TYR A 48 19.70 11.83 3.38
N GLN A 49 19.50 12.99 2.76
CA GLN A 49 18.51 13.96 3.19
C GLN A 49 17.15 13.60 2.58
N LEU A 50 16.06 13.75 3.34
CA LEU A 50 14.70 13.52 2.88
C LEU A 50 13.99 14.84 2.61
N LYS A 51 13.30 14.91 1.46
CA LYS A 51 12.31 15.96 1.17
C LYS A 51 10.97 15.30 0.83
N LEU A 52 9.96 15.57 1.66
CA LEU A 52 8.61 15.03 1.47
C LEU A 52 7.80 15.96 0.54
N ILE A 53 7.17 15.39 -0.47
CA ILE A 53 6.37 16.11 -1.47
C ILE A 53 5.03 15.38 -1.63
N SER A 54 3.95 16.13 -1.37
CA SER A 54 2.58 15.68 -1.60
C SER A 54 2.04 16.28 -2.89
N LEU A 55 1.40 15.47 -3.74
CA LEU A 55 0.76 15.92 -4.97
C LEU A 55 -0.75 16.06 -4.80
N ALA A 56 -1.34 17.04 -5.46
CA ALA A 56 -2.77 17.25 -5.48
C ALA A 56 -3.51 16.09 -6.16
N THR A 57 -4.47 15.49 -5.45
CA THR A 57 -5.33 14.37 -5.91
C THR A 57 -6.75 14.81 -6.22
N SER A 58 -7.21 15.93 -5.62
CA SER A 58 -8.58 16.42 -5.72
C SER A 58 -8.74 17.49 -6.81
N SER A 59 -9.88 17.49 -7.47
CA SER A 59 -10.30 18.61 -8.34
C SER A 59 -10.61 19.90 -7.56
N ARG A 60 -10.73 19.82 -6.23
CA ARG A 60 -11.02 20.96 -5.34
C ARG A 60 -9.79 21.42 -4.54
N ASP A 61 -8.62 20.95 -4.92
CA ASP A 61 -7.38 21.32 -4.28
C ASP A 61 -7.13 22.83 -4.38
N SER A 62 -6.82 23.49 -3.26
CA SER A 62 -6.70 24.96 -3.16
C SER A 62 -5.45 25.52 -3.84
N ASP A 63 -4.38 24.72 -3.95
CA ASP A 63 -3.13 25.10 -4.59
C ASP A 63 -3.17 24.87 -6.11
N SER A 64 -4.21 24.19 -6.61
CA SER A 64 -4.38 23.84 -8.02
C SER A 64 -5.07 24.96 -8.81
N ARG A 65 -4.68 25.08 -10.09
CA ARG A 65 -5.42 25.87 -11.08
C ARG A 65 -6.54 25.01 -11.66
N ARG A 66 -7.73 25.56 -11.70
CA ARG A 66 -8.93 24.85 -12.13
C ARG A 66 -9.45 25.41 -13.45
N PHE A 67 -9.84 24.53 -14.38
CA PHE A 67 -10.43 24.98 -15.65
C PHE A 67 -11.81 25.62 -15.45
N VAL A 68 -12.59 25.14 -14.49
CA VAL A 68 -13.93 25.64 -14.18
C VAL A 68 -13.96 26.88 -13.30
N ASP A 69 -12.78 27.37 -12.85
CA ASP A 69 -12.65 28.58 -12.02
C ASP A 69 -11.78 29.63 -12.72
N PRO A 70 -12.36 30.57 -13.46
CA PRO A 70 -11.62 31.61 -14.15
C PRO A 70 -10.73 32.46 -13.23
N ALA A 71 -11.12 32.64 -11.96
CA ALA A 71 -10.33 33.40 -10.98
C ALA A 71 -8.99 32.71 -10.67
N SER A 72 -8.93 31.37 -10.85
CA SER A 72 -7.70 30.60 -10.67
C SER A 72 -6.71 30.73 -11.84
N TRP A 73 -7.17 31.17 -13.03
CA TRP A 73 -6.32 31.20 -14.24
C TRP A 73 -5.21 32.23 -14.15
N MET A 74 -5.47 33.36 -13.43
CA MET A 74 -4.47 34.36 -13.17
C MET A 74 -3.45 34.00 -12.09
N ARG A 75 -3.68 32.90 -11.37
CA ARG A 75 -2.78 32.43 -10.31
C ARG A 75 -1.75 31.47 -10.88
N LYS A 76 -0.56 31.48 -10.30
CA LYS A 76 0.39 30.38 -10.49
C LYS A 76 -0.09 29.17 -9.69
N VAL A 77 0.31 27.96 -10.11
CA VAL A 77 0.11 26.74 -9.27
C VAL A 77 0.80 26.99 -7.95
N GLY A 78 0.04 26.84 -6.87
CA GLY A 78 0.48 27.08 -5.49
C GLY A 78 1.27 25.91 -4.91
N THR A 79 1.91 26.21 -3.79
CA THR A 79 2.52 25.23 -2.90
C THR A 79 2.20 25.61 -1.48
N SER A 80 1.83 24.64 -0.65
CA SER A 80 1.64 24.82 0.79
C SER A 80 2.54 23.85 1.56
N THR A 81 2.66 24.06 2.85
CA THR A 81 3.49 23.22 3.71
C THR A 81 2.65 22.64 4.85
N GLY A 82 3.02 21.45 5.30
CA GLY A 82 2.38 20.79 6.42
C GLY A 82 3.37 19.92 7.17
N ILE A 83 2.89 19.20 8.17
CA ILE A 83 3.65 18.20 8.92
C ILE A 83 3.00 16.85 8.72
N TRP A 84 3.80 15.85 8.39
CA TRP A 84 3.40 14.45 8.28
C TRP A 84 4.41 13.57 8.98
N GLU A 85 3.95 12.71 9.89
CA GLU A 85 4.83 11.84 10.69
C GLU A 85 6.00 12.59 11.36
N GLY A 86 5.72 13.80 11.87
CA GLY A 86 6.71 14.67 12.52
C GLY A 86 7.67 15.39 11.60
N LEU A 87 7.59 15.20 10.28
CA LEU A 87 8.46 15.84 9.29
C LEU A 87 7.69 16.84 8.43
N PRO A 88 8.32 17.97 8.03
CA PRO A 88 7.72 18.93 7.13
C PRO A 88 7.58 18.35 5.72
N PHE A 89 6.45 18.61 5.06
CA PHE A 89 6.25 18.28 3.64
C PHE A 89 5.83 19.53 2.86
N VAL A 90 6.06 19.48 1.55
CA VAL A 90 5.58 20.49 0.59
C VAL A 90 4.46 19.86 -0.20
N HIS A 91 3.26 20.45 -0.13
CA HIS A 91 2.16 20.12 -1.03
C HIS A 91 2.28 20.92 -2.30
N VAL A 92 1.99 20.31 -3.45
CA VAL A 92 2.08 20.94 -4.77
C VAL A 92 0.77 20.73 -5.52
N GLY A 93 0.12 21.84 -5.85
CA GLY A 93 -1.06 21.86 -6.70
C GLY A 93 -0.75 21.43 -8.13
N THR A 94 -1.77 21.36 -8.98
CA THR A 94 -1.65 21.00 -10.41
C THR A 94 -2.45 21.95 -11.30
N VAL A 95 -2.39 21.75 -12.61
CA VAL A 95 -3.18 22.51 -13.60
C VAL A 95 -4.31 21.61 -14.10
N GLY A 96 -5.56 22.09 -14.05
CA GLY A 96 -6.72 21.37 -14.58
C GLY A 96 -7.03 20.09 -13.82
N ALA A 97 -7.00 20.14 -12.48
CA ALA A 97 -7.22 19.00 -11.60
C ALA A 97 -8.57 18.28 -11.81
N GLU A 98 -9.54 18.93 -12.49
CA GLU A 98 -10.81 18.33 -12.90
C GLU A 98 -10.62 17.17 -13.90
N LEU A 99 -9.59 17.25 -14.73
CA LEU A 99 -9.24 16.18 -15.65
C LEU A 99 -8.11 15.37 -15.02
N GLU A 100 -8.42 14.14 -14.65
CA GLU A 100 -7.50 13.29 -13.90
C GLU A 100 -6.11 13.19 -14.53
N PHE A 101 -6.02 13.01 -15.86
CA PHE A 101 -4.76 12.89 -16.59
C PHE A 101 -3.87 14.14 -16.52
N GLN A 102 -4.42 15.31 -16.18
CA GLN A 102 -3.65 16.54 -16.00
C GLN A 102 -2.82 16.51 -14.71
N ARG A 103 -3.27 15.78 -13.68
CA ARG A 103 -2.53 15.59 -12.41
C ARG A 103 -1.20 14.88 -12.62
N TYR A 104 -1.06 14.10 -13.69
CA TYR A 104 0.12 13.33 -14.03
C TYR A 104 1.11 14.09 -14.94
N ARG A 105 0.90 15.38 -15.17
CA ARG A 105 1.78 16.18 -16.03
C ARG A 105 2.84 16.94 -15.24
N PRO A 106 4.10 16.96 -15.73
CA PRO A 106 5.12 17.84 -15.19
C PRO A 106 4.71 19.29 -15.35
N HIS A 107 5.04 20.11 -14.36
CA HIS A 107 4.80 21.56 -14.42
C HIS A 107 5.85 22.36 -13.62
N ALA A 108 5.99 23.66 -13.91
CA ALA A 108 7.06 24.51 -13.38
C ALA A 108 7.09 24.62 -11.84
N ALA A 109 5.93 24.54 -11.14
CA ALA A 109 5.92 24.57 -9.69
C ALA A 109 6.58 23.32 -9.09
N LEU A 110 6.24 22.12 -9.60
CA LEU A 110 6.86 20.87 -9.17
C LEU A 110 8.36 20.83 -9.53
N ALA A 111 8.73 21.28 -10.74
CA ALA A 111 10.13 21.38 -11.17
C ALA A 111 10.98 22.21 -10.18
N ARG A 112 10.44 23.35 -9.72
CA ARG A 112 11.13 24.19 -8.71
C ARG A 112 11.26 23.52 -7.36
N VAL A 113 10.22 22.80 -6.94
CA VAL A 113 10.23 22.10 -5.64
C VAL A 113 11.26 20.97 -5.61
N VAL A 114 11.48 20.25 -6.73
CA VAL A 114 12.44 19.15 -6.81
C VAL A 114 13.84 19.55 -7.28
N ALA A 115 14.07 20.85 -7.58
CA ALA A 115 15.31 21.31 -8.19
C ALA A 115 16.57 20.99 -7.37
N ASP A 116 16.48 21.05 -6.05
CA ASP A 116 17.55 20.79 -5.09
C ASP A 116 17.68 19.30 -4.70
N CYS A 117 16.88 18.42 -5.30
CA CYS A 117 16.93 16.97 -5.04
C CYS A 117 17.83 16.26 -6.04
N ASP A 118 18.38 15.12 -5.64
CA ASP A 118 19.30 14.32 -6.44
C ASP A 118 18.62 13.10 -7.07
N VAL A 119 17.66 12.48 -6.36
CA VAL A 119 16.82 11.37 -6.83
C VAL A 119 15.37 11.65 -6.47
N LEU A 120 14.43 11.28 -7.36
CA LEU A 120 13.00 11.36 -7.15
C LEU A 120 12.44 9.95 -6.94
N GLN A 121 12.07 9.61 -5.71
CA GLN A 121 11.38 8.38 -5.36
C GLN A 121 9.89 8.63 -5.33
N VAL A 122 9.16 8.07 -6.28
CA VAL A 122 7.68 8.14 -6.32
C VAL A 122 7.11 6.92 -5.63
N VAL A 123 6.18 7.11 -4.70
CA VAL A 123 5.41 6.04 -4.06
C VAL A 123 3.94 6.25 -4.41
N CYS A 124 3.34 5.27 -5.09
CA CYS A 124 1.99 5.41 -5.62
C CYS A 124 1.28 4.05 -5.77
N GLY A 125 -0.05 4.06 -5.87
CA GLY A 125 -0.82 2.87 -6.23
C GLY A 125 -0.58 2.49 -7.70
N THR A 126 -0.77 3.45 -8.62
CA THR A 126 -0.60 3.27 -10.06
C THR A 126 0.57 4.09 -10.60
N PRO A 127 1.36 3.58 -11.57
CA PRO A 127 2.56 4.22 -12.10
C PRO A 127 2.35 5.62 -12.71
N ALA A 128 1.12 5.96 -13.12
CA ALA A 128 0.79 7.24 -13.76
C ALA A 128 1.33 8.46 -12.99
N TRP A 129 1.38 8.40 -11.67
CA TRP A 129 1.90 9.46 -10.82
C TRP A 129 3.38 9.76 -11.05
N ALA A 130 4.18 8.77 -11.44
CA ALA A 130 5.58 9.01 -11.76
C ALA A 130 5.75 9.88 -13.01
N ASN A 131 4.77 9.90 -13.92
CA ASN A 131 4.82 10.75 -15.10
C ASN A 131 4.85 12.25 -14.73
N ALA A 132 4.33 12.65 -13.56
CA ALA A 132 4.37 14.05 -13.09
C ALA A 132 5.80 14.57 -12.86
N VAL A 133 6.75 13.67 -12.58
CA VAL A 133 8.16 14.01 -12.31
C VAL A 133 9.11 13.57 -13.42
N CYS A 134 8.66 12.77 -14.39
CA CYS A 134 9.46 12.39 -15.53
C CYS A 134 9.83 13.60 -16.40
N GLY A 135 11.08 13.65 -16.85
CA GLY A 135 11.57 14.75 -17.69
C GLY A 135 11.98 16.02 -16.93
N LEU A 136 12.01 16.01 -15.58
CA LEU A 136 12.49 17.14 -14.77
C LEU A 136 14.03 17.14 -14.56
N GLY A 137 14.78 16.36 -15.36
CA GLY A 137 16.24 16.35 -15.32
C GLY A 137 16.85 15.64 -14.12
N LYS A 138 16.06 14.79 -13.43
CA LYS A 138 16.48 14.01 -12.27
C LYS A 138 16.17 12.53 -12.50
N PRO A 139 16.99 11.59 -11.99
CA PRO A 139 16.65 10.17 -12.01
C PRO A 139 15.40 9.89 -11.17
N VAL A 140 14.53 9.04 -11.71
CA VAL A 140 13.23 8.70 -11.10
C VAL A 140 13.18 7.21 -10.80
N ALA A 141 12.90 6.86 -9.56
CA ALA A 141 12.47 5.54 -9.14
C ALA A 141 10.97 5.57 -8.83
N VAL A 142 10.21 4.56 -9.26
CA VAL A 142 8.79 4.41 -8.95
C VAL A 142 8.52 3.14 -8.18
N GLN A 143 7.87 3.28 -7.02
CA GLN A 143 7.26 2.18 -6.27
C GLN A 143 5.78 2.16 -6.58
N CYS A 144 5.27 1.03 -7.11
CA CYS A 144 3.86 0.90 -7.46
C CYS A 144 3.31 -0.51 -7.18
N ALA A 145 2.01 -0.54 -6.83
CA ALA A 145 1.30 -1.75 -6.40
C ALA A 145 0.44 -2.38 -7.50
N THR A 146 -0.14 -1.55 -8.37
CA THR A 146 -1.14 -1.96 -9.35
C THR A 146 -1.15 -1.02 -10.56
N ARG A 147 -2.08 -1.22 -11.47
CA ARG A 147 -2.32 -0.30 -12.60
C ARG A 147 -3.79 0.15 -12.63
N ALA A 148 -4.06 1.28 -13.26
CA ALA A 148 -5.36 1.93 -13.24
C ALA A 148 -6.50 1.01 -13.72
N ARG A 149 -6.26 0.21 -14.77
CA ARG A 149 -7.26 -0.72 -15.30
C ARG A 149 -7.64 -1.81 -14.31
N VAL A 150 -6.69 -2.32 -13.55
CA VAL A 150 -6.90 -3.38 -12.55
C VAL A 150 -7.61 -2.79 -11.34
N GLU A 151 -7.06 -1.73 -10.76
CA GLU A 151 -7.64 -1.05 -9.58
C GLU A 151 -9.11 -0.61 -9.78
N ARG A 152 -9.47 -0.24 -11.02
CA ARG A 152 -10.80 0.32 -11.32
C ARG A 152 -11.74 -0.70 -11.95
N ARG A 153 -11.33 -1.94 -12.10
CA ARG A 153 -12.10 -2.98 -12.80
C ARG A 153 -13.52 -3.10 -12.29
N MET A 154 -13.71 -3.23 -10.97
CA MET A 154 -15.04 -3.37 -10.37
C MET A 154 -15.90 -2.12 -10.56
N ARG A 155 -15.33 -0.93 -10.35
CA ARG A 155 -16.03 0.34 -10.54
C ARG A 155 -16.49 0.55 -11.99
N ASP A 156 -15.68 0.12 -12.95
CA ASP A 156 -15.93 0.30 -14.38
C ASP A 156 -16.80 -0.81 -14.98
N SER A 157 -17.07 -1.89 -14.23
CA SER A 157 -17.93 -3.00 -14.67
C SER A 157 -19.42 -2.66 -14.66
N ASP A 158 -19.87 -1.69 -13.83
CA ASP A 158 -21.29 -1.29 -13.80
C ASP A 158 -21.64 -0.39 -15.01
N PRO A 159 -22.42 -0.92 -15.99
CA PRO A 159 -22.78 -0.17 -17.18
C PRO A 159 -23.92 0.84 -16.95
N ARG A 160 -24.64 0.72 -15.84
CA ARG A 160 -25.87 1.48 -15.57
C ARG A 160 -25.62 2.80 -14.87
N SER A 161 -24.42 3.02 -14.33
CA SER A 161 -24.11 4.25 -13.58
C SER A 161 -23.93 5.44 -14.54
N ALA A 162 -24.55 6.57 -14.21
CA ALA A 162 -24.36 7.82 -14.93
C ALA A 162 -22.86 8.15 -15.06
N GLY A 163 -22.38 8.40 -16.27
CA GLY A 163 -20.97 8.68 -16.55
C GLY A 163 -20.06 7.44 -16.65
N ALA A 164 -20.61 6.21 -16.75
CA ALA A 164 -19.82 4.98 -16.94
C ALA A 164 -18.87 5.07 -18.14
N TRP A 165 -19.33 5.63 -19.27
CA TRP A 165 -18.49 5.87 -20.44
C TRP A 165 -17.31 6.78 -20.13
N TRP A 166 -17.57 7.90 -19.43
CA TRP A 166 -16.51 8.84 -19.06
C TRP A 166 -15.46 8.21 -18.13
N ARG A 167 -15.91 7.45 -17.13
CA ARG A 167 -14.99 6.74 -16.23
C ARG A 167 -14.12 5.74 -16.98
N ARG A 168 -14.70 4.93 -17.87
CA ARG A 168 -13.95 3.97 -18.69
C ARG A 168 -12.95 4.68 -19.61
N ALA A 169 -13.35 5.80 -20.22
CA ALA A 169 -12.44 6.61 -21.04
C ALA A 169 -11.27 7.16 -20.19
N MET A 170 -11.54 7.68 -18.99
CA MET A 170 -10.50 8.16 -18.09
C MET A 170 -9.59 7.03 -17.62
N THR A 171 -10.15 5.87 -17.30
CA THR A 171 -9.36 4.68 -16.95
C THR A 171 -8.44 4.27 -18.10
N ALA A 172 -8.95 4.24 -19.33
CA ALA A 172 -8.14 3.90 -20.51
C ALA A 172 -7.01 4.93 -20.77
N ILE A 173 -7.25 6.21 -20.53
CA ILE A 173 -6.23 7.25 -20.63
C ILE A 173 -5.17 7.07 -19.53
N THR A 174 -5.60 6.87 -18.27
CA THR A 174 -4.69 6.69 -17.14
C THR A 174 -3.85 5.42 -17.32
N ASP A 175 -4.43 4.34 -17.80
CA ASP A 175 -3.74 3.08 -18.08
C ASP A 175 -2.62 3.23 -19.15
N ARG A 176 -2.84 4.09 -20.18
CA ARG A 176 -1.77 4.45 -21.13
C ARG A 176 -0.68 5.33 -20.51
N ILE A 177 -1.06 6.16 -19.53
CA ILE A 177 -0.08 6.96 -18.78
C ILE A 177 0.73 6.07 -17.85
N ASP A 178 0.12 5.02 -17.24
CA ASP A 178 0.85 3.98 -16.48
C ASP A 178 1.96 3.36 -17.34
N ASP A 179 1.60 2.90 -18.55
CA ASP A 179 2.56 2.32 -19.49
C ASP A 179 3.68 3.30 -19.87
N ARG A 180 3.31 4.56 -20.11
CA ARG A 180 4.30 5.62 -20.44
C ARG A 180 5.24 5.87 -19.26
N ALA A 181 4.71 5.95 -18.04
CA ALA A 181 5.50 6.17 -16.85
C ALA A 181 6.51 5.04 -16.65
N LEU A 182 6.06 3.77 -16.74
CA LEU A 182 6.93 2.59 -16.62
C LEU A 182 8.04 2.55 -17.68
N ARG A 183 7.79 3.12 -18.89
CA ARG A 183 8.81 3.24 -19.94
C ARG A 183 9.74 4.45 -19.79
N SER A 184 9.42 5.39 -18.89
CA SER A 184 10.14 6.66 -18.76
C SER A 184 11.03 6.75 -17.54
N VAL A 185 10.75 5.98 -16.48
CA VAL A 185 11.51 6.01 -15.22
C VAL A 185 12.83 5.25 -15.33
N ASN A 186 13.77 5.53 -14.42
CA ASN A 186 15.09 4.91 -14.37
C ASN A 186 15.07 3.59 -13.60
N SER A 187 14.24 3.48 -12.55
CA SER A 187 14.07 2.25 -11.78
C SER A 187 12.60 2.02 -11.47
N ILE A 188 12.19 0.75 -11.46
CA ILE A 188 10.83 0.29 -11.16
C ILE A 188 10.89 -0.68 -10.00
N GLN A 189 10.16 -0.36 -8.94
CA GLN A 189 9.95 -1.18 -7.76
C GLN A 189 8.48 -1.62 -7.73
N VAL A 190 8.25 -2.91 -7.65
CA VAL A 190 6.88 -3.46 -7.62
C VAL A 190 6.65 -4.30 -6.37
N GLU A 191 5.41 -4.30 -5.90
CA GLU A 191 5.02 -4.94 -4.64
C GLU A 191 4.55 -6.38 -4.82
N ASN A 192 4.24 -6.80 -6.06
CA ASN A 192 3.71 -8.12 -6.36
C ASN A 192 4.26 -8.70 -7.67
N LEU A 193 4.11 -10.02 -7.82
CA LEU A 193 4.73 -10.75 -8.93
C LEU A 193 4.06 -10.47 -10.28
N TRP A 194 2.74 -10.30 -10.32
CA TRP A 194 2.06 -10.02 -11.59
C TRP A 194 2.45 -8.65 -12.15
N MET A 195 2.65 -7.66 -11.28
CA MET A 195 3.11 -6.33 -11.69
C MET A 195 4.57 -6.37 -12.14
N LEU A 196 5.40 -7.26 -11.53
CA LEU A 196 6.76 -7.51 -11.98
C LEU A 196 6.78 -8.05 -13.41
N ASP A 197 5.96 -9.05 -13.69
CA ASP A 197 5.91 -9.66 -15.04
C ASP A 197 5.31 -8.68 -16.06
N TYR A 198 4.34 -7.88 -15.67
CA TYR A 198 3.80 -6.81 -16.50
C TYR A 198 4.87 -5.77 -16.85
N ALA A 199 5.61 -5.28 -15.85
CA ALA A 199 6.68 -4.30 -16.06
C ALA A 199 7.83 -4.86 -16.92
N LYS A 200 8.19 -6.14 -16.79
CA LYS A 200 9.12 -6.85 -17.68
C LYS A 200 8.60 -6.84 -19.12
N CYS A 201 7.34 -7.19 -19.32
CA CYS A 201 6.72 -7.25 -20.65
C CYS A 201 6.76 -5.89 -21.35
N ILE A 202 6.41 -4.81 -20.63
CA ILE A 202 6.42 -3.44 -21.18
C ILE A 202 7.81 -2.97 -21.53
N ASN A 203 8.83 -3.37 -20.77
CA ASN A 203 10.21 -2.91 -20.92
C ASN A 203 11.13 -3.92 -21.62
N LYS A 204 10.60 -4.96 -22.28
CA LYS A 204 11.39 -6.04 -22.91
C LYS A 204 12.54 -5.57 -23.82
N ASN A 205 12.41 -4.39 -24.42
CA ASN A 205 13.40 -3.81 -25.35
C ASN A 205 14.22 -2.67 -24.69
N ARG A 206 14.13 -2.51 -23.36
CA ARG A 206 14.83 -1.46 -22.62
C ARG A 206 15.48 -2.05 -21.38
N GLN A 207 16.73 -1.68 -21.15
CA GLN A 207 17.36 -1.94 -19.85
C GLN A 207 16.82 -0.92 -18.83
N VAL A 208 16.12 -1.42 -17.81
CA VAL A 208 15.63 -0.67 -16.67
C VAL A 208 15.91 -1.47 -15.41
N ASP A 209 16.32 -0.82 -14.34
CA ASP A 209 16.43 -1.47 -13.04
C ASP A 209 15.03 -1.81 -12.52
N LEU A 210 14.64 -3.07 -12.64
CA LEU A 210 13.33 -3.59 -12.28
C LEU A 210 13.45 -4.61 -11.16
N ARG A 211 12.83 -4.31 -10.00
CA ARG A 211 12.95 -5.14 -8.81
C ARG A 211 11.58 -5.45 -8.19
N TYR A 212 11.45 -6.69 -7.71
CA TYR A 212 10.45 -7.03 -6.73
C TYR A 212 10.93 -6.49 -5.37
N ALA A 213 10.34 -5.42 -4.90
CA ALA A 213 10.74 -4.69 -3.71
C ALA A 213 9.50 -4.26 -2.91
N PRO A 214 8.78 -5.22 -2.31
CA PRO A 214 7.66 -4.89 -1.43
C PRO A 214 8.14 -4.12 -0.21
N PRO A 215 7.32 -3.20 0.34
CA PRO A 215 7.64 -2.52 1.60
C PRO A 215 7.71 -3.50 2.76
N GLY A 216 8.51 -3.15 3.73
CA GLY A 216 8.64 -3.90 4.98
C GLY A 216 7.61 -3.50 6.03
N VAL A 217 7.55 -4.30 7.09
CA VAL A 217 6.78 -4.05 8.31
C VAL A 217 7.70 -3.88 9.50
N ASN A 218 7.34 -2.95 10.40
CA ASN A 218 8.08 -2.75 11.65
C ASN A 218 7.86 -3.93 12.60
N ALA A 219 8.81 -4.86 12.61
CA ALA A 219 8.74 -6.07 13.41
C ALA A 219 9.05 -5.86 14.92
N VAL A 220 9.44 -4.65 15.29
CA VAL A 220 9.56 -4.24 16.71
C VAL A 220 8.19 -3.90 17.28
N ASP A 221 7.37 -3.18 16.52
CA ASP A 221 6.01 -2.84 16.94
C ASP A 221 5.07 -4.04 16.77
N PHE A 222 5.09 -4.66 15.58
CA PHE A 222 4.30 -5.84 15.28
C PHE A 222 5.07 -7.11 15.65
N HIS A 223 4.88 -7.59 16.86
CA HIS A 223 5.54 -8.79 17.41
C HIS A 223 4.55 -9.70 18.13
N PRO A 224 4.83 -11.00 18.24
CA PRO A 224 3.96 -11.91 18.99
C PRO A 224 3.94 -11.58 20.48
N LEU A 225 2.83 -11.83 21.15
CA LEU A 225 2.81 -11.91 22.61
C LEU A 225 3.63 -13.13 23.08
N PRO A 226 4.29 -13.05 24.24
CA PRO A 226 5.01 -14.19 24.84
C PRO A 226 4.09 -15.42 25.01
N THR A 227 2.85 -15.18 25.40
CA THR A 227 1.80 -16.20 25.50
C THR A 227 0.50 -15.65 24.89
N ARG A 228 0.00 -16.32 23.86
CA ARG A 228 -1.33 -16.05 23.29
C ARG A 228 -2.27 -17.15 23.72
N ASP A 229 -3.27 -16.81 24.50
CA ASP A 229 -4.30 -17.73 24.92
C ASP A 229 -5.41 -17.78 23.87
N LEU A 230 -5.53 -18.91 23.20
CA LEU A 230 -6.52 -19.13 22.14
C LEU A 230 -7.86 -19.66 22.71
N ASP A 231 -7.95 -19.93 24.02
CA ASP A 231 -9.16 -20.38 24.67
C ASP A 231 -9.96 -19.22 25.26
N VAL A 232 -9.33 -18.06 25.47
CA VAL A 232 -9.98 -16.87 26.02
C VAL A 232 -10.41 -15.93 24.90
N ASP A 233 -11.70 -15.88 24.66
CA ASP A 233 -12.39 -14.97 23.73
C ASP A 233 -11.76 -14.92 22.32
N PRO A 234 -11.54 -16.09 21.66
CA PRO A 234 -10.88 -16.14 20.37
C PRO A 234 -11.67 -15.42 19.28
N TYR A 235 -10.96 -14.83 18.30
CA TYR A 235 -11.61 -14.18 17.18
C TYR A 235 -10.82 -14.30 15.87
N ILE A 236 -11.57 -14.22 14.78
CA ILE A 236 -11.05 -14.00 13.43
C ILE A 236 -10.97 -12.50 13.20
N LEU A 237 -9.81 -11.99 12.81
CA LEU A 237 -9.59 -10.57 12.54
C LEU A 237 -9.55 -10.30 11.03
N CYS A 238 -10.28 -9.28 10.60
CA CYS A 238 -10.12 -8.67 9.27
C CYS A 238 -9.89 -7.17 9.42
N VAL A 239 -8.80 -6.67 8.84
CA VAL A 239 -8.46 -5.24 8.86
C VAL A 239 -8.46 -4.70 7.44
N ALA A 240 -9.40 -3.77 7.13
CA ALA A 240 -9.54 -3.23 5.78
C ALA A 240 -10.29 -1.89 5.74
N ARG A 241 -10.33 -1.26 4.56
CA ARG A 241 -11.36 -0.27 4.22
C ARG A 241 -12.66 -1.00 3.91
N LEU A 242 -13.48 -1.23 4.93
CA LEU A 242 -14.62 -2.16 4.86
C LEU A 242 -15.74 -1.70 3.92
N SER A 243 -15.79 -0.42 3.53
CA SER A 243 -16.70 0.09 2.50
C SER A 243 -16.18 -0.08 1.07
N ASP A 244 -14.91 -0.48 0.88
CA ASP A 244 -14.34 -0.74 -0.45
C ASP A 244 -14.78 -2.12 -0.92
N PRO A 245 -15.56 -2.23 -2.03
CA PRO A 245 -16.07 -3.52 -2.50
C PRO A 245 -14.98 -4.56 -2.77
N ARG A 246 -13.77 -4.12 -3.14
CA ARG A 246 -12.64 -5.01 -3.41
C ARG A 246 -12.18 -5.79 -2.17
N LYS A 247 -12.55 -5.33 -0.97
CA LYS A 247 -12.22 -6.02 0.28
C LYS A 247 -13.13 -7.20 0.59
N ASN A 248 -14.18 -7.35 -0.16
CA ASN A 248 -15.10 -8.49 -0.23
C ASN A 248 -15.41 -9.11 1.16
N ILE A 249 -15.77 -8.25 2.13
CA ILE A 249 -16.13 -8.71 3.49
C ILE A 249 -17.37 -9.61 3.51
N GLY A 250 -18.15 -9.59 2.43
CA GLY A 250 -19.27 -10.52 2.22
C GLY A 250 -18.80 -11.96 2.14
N LEU A 251 -17.74 -12.23 1.39
CA LEU A 251 -17.12 -13.57 1.31
C LEU A 251 -16.69 -14.08 2.70
N LEU A 252 -16.09 -13.21 3.52
CA LEU A 252 -15.71 -13.59 4.88
C LEU A 252 -16.91 -13.87 5.78
N LEU A 253 -17.98 -13.10 5.66
CA LEU A 253 -19.22 -13.36 6.40
C LEU A 253 -19.83 -14.70 6.01
N GLU A 254 -19.88 -15.01 4.71
CA GLU A 254 -20.35 -16.30 4.20
C GLU A 254 -19.48 -17.46 4.67
N ALA A 255 -18.16 -17.29 4.66
CA ALA A 255 -17.22 -18.27 5.20
C ALA A 255 -17.42 -18.49 6.71
N TYR A 256 -17.57 -17.39 7.47
CA TYR A 256 -17.82 -17.47 8.91
C TYR A 256 -19.13 -18.21 9.23
N ALA A 257 -20.18 -17.95 8.47
CA ALA A 257 -21.49 -18.63 8.64
C ALA A 257 -21.43 -20.14 8.30
N GLN A 258 -20.43 -20.58 7.52
CA GLN A 258 -20.23 -22.01 7.20
C GLN A 258 -19.30 -22.74 8.19
N LEU A 259 -18.76 -22.07 9.20
CA LEU A 259 -17.99 -22.74 10.25
C LEU A 259 -18.89 -23.72 11.07
N PRO A 260 -18.29 -24.75 11.66
CA PRO A 260 -19.01 -25.59 12.64
C PRO A 260 -19.69 -24.77 13.74
N VAL A 261 -20.91 -25.14 14.08
CA VAL A 261 -21.73 -24.37 15.06
C VAL A 261 -20.98 -24.13 16.37
N GLN A 262 -20.20 -25.11 16.84
CA GLN A 262 -19.39 -24.99 18.05
C GLN A 262 -18.37 -23.86 17.96
N LEU A 263 -17.75 -23.66 16.77
CA LEU A 263 -16.82 -22.55 16.54
C LEU A 263 -17.54 -21.21 16.44
N ILE A 264 -18.70 -21.14 15.79
CA ILE A 264 -19.50 -19.90 15.73
C ILE A 264 -19.92 -19.46 17.15
N GLN A 265 -20.22 -20.42 18.04
CA GLN A 265 -20.62 -20.11 19.43
C GLN A 265 -19.47 -19.57 20.28
N THR A 266 -18.22 -19.91 20.00
CA THR A 266 -17.06 -19.56 20.83
C THR A 266 -16.15 -18.51 20.20
N VAL A 267 -16.07 -18.42 18.86
CA VAL A 267 -15.16 -17.53 18.13
C VAL A 267 -15.95 -16.34 17.57
N ARG A 268 -15.45 -15.11 17.72
CA ARG A 268 -16.06 -13.91 17.14
C ARG A 268 -15.43 -13.55 15.80
N LEU A 269 -16.15 -12.79 14.98
CA LEU A 269 -15.62 -12.10 13.80
C LEU A 269 -15.43 -10.62 14.14
N VAL A 270 -14.19 -10.16 14.13
CA VAL A 270 -13.82 -8.78 14.41
C VAL A 270 -13.35 -8.11 13.12
N LEU A 271 -14.07 -7.07 12.75
CA LEU A 271 -13.76 -6.22 11.59
C LEU A 271 -13.20 -4.89 12.11
N ALA A 272 -12.05 -4.47 11.61
CA ALA A 272 -11.43 -3.20 12.00
C ALA A 272 -11.05 -2.36 10.77
N GLY A 273 -11.17 -1.05 10.86
CA GLY A 273 -10.74 -0.20 9.74
C GLY A 273 -11.30 1.21 9.72
N SER A 274 -10.85 2.00 8.75
CA SER A 274 -11.14 3.43 8.63
C SER A 274 -12.55 3.74 8.11
N SER A 275 -13.21 2.79 7.45
CA SER A 275 -14.57 2.93 6.93
C SER A 275 -15.45 1.78 7.39
N ALA A 276 -16.70 2.09 7.71
CA ALA A 276 -17.68 1.10 8.16
C ALA A 276 -18.09 0.13 7.04
N PRO A 277 -18.46 -1.10 7.39
CA PRO A 277 -19.17 -1.99 6.49
C PRO A 277 -20.45 -1.32 5.93
N PRO A 278 -20.83 -1.57 4.68
CA PRO A 278 -22.05 -1.02 4.10
C PRO A 278 -23.29 -1.55 4.82
N ALA A 279 -24.40 -0.78 4.78
CA ALA A 279 -25.65 -1.18 5.45
C ALA A 279 -26.16 -2.57 5.03
N ALA A 280 -26.00 -2.93 3.76
CA ALA A 280 -26.35 -4.26 3.25
C ALA A 280 -25.61 -5.41 3.94
N PHE A 281 -24.37 -5.18 4.36
CA PHE A 281 -23.60 -6.16 5.14
C PHE A 281 -24.29 -6.48 6.47
N TRP A 282 -24.75 -5.46 7.21
CA TRP A 282 -25.42 -5.65 8.49
C TRP A 282 -26.81 -6.31 8.34
N VAL A 283 -27.53 -6.01 7.25
CA VAL A 283 -28.77 -6.73 6.91
C VAL A 283 -28.46 -8.23 6.74
N HIS A 284 -27.36 -8.57 6.08
CA HIS A 284 -26.97 -9.97 5.89
C HIS A 284 -26.52 -10.62 7.20
N VAL A 285 -25.72 -9.92 8.05
CA VAL A 285 -25.37 -10.39 9.41
C VAL A 285 -26.62 -10.74 10.22
N ASN A 286 -27.63 -9.86 10.18
CA ASN A 286 -28.90 -10.11 10.90
C ASN A 286 -29.68 -11.31 10.31
N ALA A 287 -29.75 -11.43 9.00
CA ALA A 287 -30.41 -12.55 8.32
C ALA A 287 -29.79 -13.91 8.67
N LEU A 288 -28.47 -13.94 8.95
CA LEU A 288 -27.73 -15.12 9.36
C LEU A 288 -27.81 -15.38 10.90
N GLY A 289 -28.42 -14.47 11.69
CA GLY A 289 -28.47 -14.58 13.14
C GLY A 289 -27.12 -14.35 13.84
N LEU A 290 -26.21 -13.59 13.23
CA LEU A 290 -24.83 -13.40 13.67
C LEU A 290 -24.57 -12.04 14.37
N CYS A 291 -25.62 -11.31 14.75
CA CYS A 291 -25.49 -9.95 15.30
C CYS A 291 -24.58 -9.88 16.53
N ASP A 292 -24.65 -10.87 17.42
CA ASP A 292 -23.85 -10.92 18.65
C ASP A 292 -22.43 -11.49 18.42
N ARG A 293 -22.11 -11.89 17.22
CA ARG A 293 -20.84 -12.55 16.85
C ARG A 293 -19.93 -11.71 15.96
N VAL A 294 -20.50 -10.70 15.28
CA VAL A 294 -19.75 -9.81 14.38
C VAL A 294 -19.61 -8.44 15.02
N THR A 295 -18.39 -8.00 15.20
CA THR A 295 -18.07 -6.69 15.78
C THR A 295 -17.29 -5.84 14.80
N TYR A 296 -17.61 -4.54 14.75
CA TYR A 296 -16.86 -3.55 14.00
C TYR A 296 -16.18 -2.55 14.94
N LEU A 297 -14.88 -2.37 14.77
CA LEU A 297 -14.05 -1.40 15.49
C LEU A 297 -13.63 -0.27 14.53
N PRO A 298 -14.22 0.93 14.67
CA PRO A 298 -13.95 2.05 13.80
C PRO A 298 -12.60 2.68 14.13
N ARG A 299 -11.73 2.79 13.11
CA ARG A 299 -10.46 3.54 13.16
C ARG A 299 -9.65 3.30 14.44
N PRO A 300 -9.28 2.04 14.74
CA PRO A 300 -8.43 1.80 15.91
C PRO A 300 -7.14 2.61 15.77
N ASP A 301 -6.65 3.15 16.87
CA ASP A 301 -5.31 3.72 16.91
C ASP A 301 -4.25 2.63 16.75
N ARG A 302 -2.98 3.05 16.60
CA ARG A 302 -1.89 2.11 16.34
C ARG A 302 -1.73 1.08 17.47
N ALA A 303 -1.84 1.49 18.72
CA ALA A 303 -1.68 0.60 19.86
C ALA A 303 -2.81 -0.45 19.93
N THR A 304 -4.05 -0.02 19.75
CA THR A 304 -5.22 -0.89 19.65
C THR A 304 -5.11 -1.86 18.47
N LEU A 305 -4.65 -1.38 17.30
CA LEU A 305 -4.47 -2.21 16.12
C LEU A 305 -3.43 -3.30 16.34
N ILE A 306 -2.29 -2.98 16.96
CA ILE A 306 -1.26 -3.96 17.33
C ILE A 306 -1.83 -5.01 18.28
N ALA A 307 -2.56 -4.59 19.33
CA ALA A 307 -3.19 -5.50 20.27
C ALA A 307 -4.21 -6.43 19.59
N LEU A 308 -4.98 -5.91 18.63
CA LEU A 308 -5.91 -6.72 17.82
C LEU A 308 -5.18 -7.79 17.01
N TYR A 309 -4.06 -7.46 16.38
CA TYR A 309 -3.26 -8.49 15.69
C TYR A 309 -2.70 -9.50 16.67
N GLN A 310 -2.09 -9.05 17.77
CA GLN A 310 -1.43 -9.94 18.71
C GLN A 310 -2.35 -10.99 19.35
N GLN A 311 -3.63 -10.66 19.55
CA GLN A 311 -4.60 -11.51 20.20
C GLN A 311 -5.47 -12.31 19.22
N ALA A 312 -5.45 -12.00 17.93
CA ALA A 312 -6.27 -12.70 16.94
C ALA A 312 -5.91 -14.19 16.84
N ALA A 313 -6.91 -15.05 16.78
CA ALA A 313 -6.69 -16.48 16.52
C ALA A 313 -6.32 -16.74 15.06
N VAL A 314 -6.99 -16.07 14.13
CA VAL A 314 -6.75 -16.15 12.68
C VAL A 314 -6.90 -14.76 12.08
N PHE A 315 -6.06 -14.41 11.14
CA PHE A 315 -6.24 -13.24 10.29
C PHE A 315 -6.87 -13.66 8.95
N ALA A 316 -7.94 -12.98 8.53
CA ALA A 316 -8.61 -13.26 7.27
C ALA A 316 -8.52 -12.08 6.31
N LEU A 317 -8.10 -12.33 5.06
CA LEU A 317 -8.03 -11.33 3.98
C LEU A 317 -8.82 -11.82 2.78
N PRO A 318 -10.13 -11.51 2.69
CA PRO A 318 -11.03 -12.04 1.66
C PRO A 318 -11.04 -11.21 0.38
N SER A 319 -10.06 -10.35 0.18
CA SER A 319 -10.03 -9.34 -0.89
C SER A 319 -10.07 -9.95 -2.31
N ASP A 320 -10.72 -9.26 -3.24
CA ASP A 320 -10.68 -9.59 -4.68
C ASP A 320 -9.42 -9.04 -5.36
N GLU A 321 -8.81 -8.02 -4.77
CA GLU A 321 -7.58 -7.38 -5.26
C GLU A 321 -6.78 -6.78 -4.11
N GLU A 322 -5.51 -7.13 -4.05
CA GLU A 322 -4.50 -6.49 -3.20
C GLU A 322 -3.23 -6.21 -3.99
N GLY A 323 -2.70 -5.00 -3.82
CA GLY A 323 -1.36 -4.69 -4.32
C GLY A 323 -0.29 -5.51 -3.59
N LEU A 324 -0.29 -5.46 -2.27
CA LEU A 324 0.56 -6.26 -1.39
C LEU A 324 -0.26 -6.91 -0.27
N GLY A 325 -1.06 -6.12 0.44
CA GLY A 325 -1.71 -6.53 1.67
C GLY A 325 -0.81 -6.27 2.90
N VAL A 326 -0.42 -5.01 3.15
CA VAL A 326 0.41 -4.64 4.31
C VAL A 326 -0.17 -5.18 5.61
N VAL A 327 -1.50 -5.17 5.77
CA VAL A 327 -2.22 -5.72 6.92
C VAL A 327 -1.97 -7.23 7.13
N LEU A 328 -1.70 -7.98 6.05
CA LEU A 328 -1.29 -9.38 6.10
C LEU A 328 0.10 -9.52 6.72
N LEU A 329 1.04 -8.67 6.29
CA LEU A 329 2.39 -8.65 6.87
C LEU A 329 2.38 -8.28 8.36
N GLU A 330 1.52 -7.34 8.76
CA GLU A 330 1.33 -6.95 10.17
C GLU A 330 0.82 -8.13 11.01
N ALA A 331 -0.20 -8.85 10.53
CA ALA A 331 -0.72 -10.04 11.19
C ALA A 331 0.32 -11.16 11.31
N MET A 332 0.99 -11.48 10.20
CA MET A 332 2.06 -12.50 10.15
C MET A 332 3.24 -12.10 11.04
N ALA A 333 3.58 -10.81 11.12
CA ALA A 333 4.59 -10.28 12.02
C ALA A 333 4.23 -10.52 13.50
N CYS A 334 2.95 -10.45 13.85
CA CYS A 334 2.46 -10.80 15.19
C CYS A 334 2.37 -12.32 15.44
N GLY A 335 2.81 -13.16 14.50
CA GLY A 335 2.75 -14.61 14.63
C GLY A 335 1.33 -15.17 14.51
N VAL A 336 0.45 -14.48 13.80
CA VAL A 336 -0.93 -14.90 13.55
C VAL A 336 -1.00 -15.61 12.20
N PRO A 337 -1.52 -16.84 12.14
CA PRO A 337 -1.69 -17.51 10.86
C PRO A 337 -2.79 -16.80 10.05
N ALA A 338 -2.59 -16.74 8.73
CA ALA A 338 -3.48 -16.02 7.84
C ALA A 338 -4.20 -16.96 6.86
N VAL A 339 -5.44 -16.61 6.53
CA VAL A 339 -6.18 -17.18 5.40
C VAL A 339 -6.53 -16.04 4.46
N ALA A 340 -6.01 -16.07 3.24
CA ALA A 340 -6.18 -15.01 2.26
C ALA A 340 -6.65 -15.55 0.91
N THR A 341 -7.33 -14.74 0.14
CA THR A 341 -7.65 -15.05 -1.26
C THR A 341 -6.42 -14.90 -2.17
N ARG A 342 -6.37 -15.64 -3.26
CA ARG A 342 -5.37 -15.50 -4.35
C ARG A 342 -5.68 -14.25 -5.18
N CYS A 343 -5.43 -13.08 -4.59
CA CYS A 343 -5.82 -11.79 -5.17
C CYS A 343 -4.64 -10.91 -5.62
N GLY A 344 -3.47 -11.50 -5.79
CA GLY A 344 -2.27 -10.87 -6.31
C GLY A 344 -1.18 -10.59 -5.27
N GLY A 345 -1.44 -9.77 -4.24
CA GLY A 345 -0.48 -9.48 -3.17
C GLY A 345 -0.14 -10.70 -2.30
N PRO A 346 -1.14 -11.35 -1.70
CA PRO A 346 -0.96 -12.52 -0.84
C PRO A 346 -0.22 -13.68 -1.51
N ASP A 347 -0.39 -13.85 -2.83
CA ASP A 347 0.26 -14.89 -3.63
C ASP A 347 1.80 -14.82 -3.60
N GLY A 348 2.35 -13.63 -3.43
CA GLY A 348 3.79 -13.41 -3.30
C GLY A 348 4.31 -13.51 -1.87
N ILE A 349 3.42 -13.50 -0.87
CA ILE A 349 3.76 -13.49 0.56
C ILE A 349 3.63 -14.88 1.17
N ILE A 350 2.47 -15.51 1.01
CA ILE A 350 2.09 -16.78 1.66
C ILE A 350 2.63 -17.98 0.86
N ALA A 351 3.36 -18.84 1.53
CA ALA A 351 3.61 -20.21 1.09
C ALA A 351 2.43 -21.09 1.57
N ASP A 352 1.52 -21.41 0.64
CA ASP A 352 0.25 -22.07 0.94
C ASP A 352 0.43 -23.40 1.70
N GLY A 353 -0.25 -23.51 2.84
CA GLY A 353 -0.15 -24.67 3.75
C GLY A 353 1.08 -24.67 4.66
N GLU A 354 2.01 -23.72 4.50
CA GLU A 354 3.22 -23.63 5.33
C GLU A 354 3.15 -22.51 6.37
N ASP A 355 2.97 -21.27 5.92
CA ASP A 355 2.97 -20.07 6.76
C ASP A 355 1.64 -19.28 6.68
N GLY A 356 0.64 -19.86 6.02
CA GLY A 356 -0.72 -19.38 5.85
C GLY A 356 -1.46 -20.26 4.86
N TYR A 357 -2.71 -19.89 4.55
CA TYR A 357 -3.52 -20.53 3.52
C TYR A 357 -3.94 -19.53 2.45
N LEU A 358 -3.88 -19.97 1.19
CA LEU A 358 -4.42 -19.28 0.04
C LEU A 358 -5.66 -20.01 -0.48
N VAL A 359 -6.75 -19.28 -0.66
CA VAL A 359 -8.00 -19.80 -1.25
C VAL A 359 -8.32 -19.06 -2.55
N ASP A 360 -9.08 -19.68 -3.43
CA ASP A 360 -9.48 -19.04 -4.67
C ASP A 360 -10.49 -17.90 -4.40
N LEU A 361 -10.61 -16.97 -5.36
CA LEU A 361 -11.60 -15.91 -5.30
C LEU A 361 -13.01 -16.52 -5.22
N ASP A 362 -13.90 -15.89 -4.48
CA ASP A 362 -15.30 -16.29 -4.30
C ASP A 362 -15.51 -17.69 -3.68
N ASP A 363 -14.48 -18.31 -3.08
CA ASP A 363 -14.55 -19.62 -2.45
C ASP A 363 -14.72 -19.53 -0.92
N ALA A 364 -15.93 -19.17 -0.49
CA ALA A 364 -16.29 -19.11 0.93
C ALA A 364 -16.14 -20.46 1.65
N ALA A 365 -16.43 -21.56 0.97
CA ALA A 365 -16.37 -22.89 1.56
C ALA A 365 -14.94 -23.31 1.93
N ASN A 366 -13.98 -23.07 1.03
CA ASN A 366 -12.57 -23.37 1.30
C ASN A 366 -12.00 -22.40 2.33
N MET A 367 -12.41 -21.11 2.30
CA MET A 367 -12.03 -20.14 3.33
C MET A 367 -12.53 -20.60 4.71
N ALA A 368 -13.77 -21.04 4.84
CA ALA A 368 -14.34 -21.60 6.07
C ALA A 368 -13.55 -22.84 6.53
N LEU A 369 -13.26 -23.75 5.61
CA LEU A 369 -12.47 -24.96 5.90
C LEU A 369 -11.10 -24.61 6.49
N ARG A 370 -10.34 -23.70 5.85
CA ARG A 370 -8.99 -23.32 6.29
C ARG A 370 -9.01 -22.58 7.62
N ILE A 371 -9.98 -21.67 7.82
CA ILE A 371 -10.19 -21.01 9.11
C ILE A 371 -10.54 -22.05 10.19
N GLY A 372 -11.46 -22.96 9.90
CA GLY A 372 -11.88 -24.01 10.83
C GLY A 372 -10.73 -24.93 11.26
N LEU A 373 -9.83 -25.32 10.34
CA LEU A 373 -8.62 -26.10 10.66
C LEU A 373 -7.72 -25.38 11.67
N LEU A 374 -7.51 -24.08 11.50
CA LEU A 374 -6.68 -23.28 12.40
C LEU A 374 -7.31 -23.06 13.77
N LEU A 375 -8.63 -22.92 13.82
CA LEU A 375 -9.37 -22.76 15.08
C LEU A 375 -9.53 -24.07 15.87
N SER A 376 -9.54 -25.21 15.18
CA SER A 376 -9.73 -26.53 15.82
C SER A 376 -8.43 -27.12 16.38
N SER A 377 -7.26 -26.56 16.08
CA SER A 377 -5.97 -27.07 16.53
C SER A 377 -5.02 -25.97 16.94
N HIS A 378 -4.89 -25.74 18.23
CA HIS A 378 -3.96 -24.72 18.77
C HIS A 378 -2.49 -24.99 18.40
N ASP A 379 -2.11 -26.27 18.28
CA ASP A 379 -0.75 -26.64 17.85
C ASP A 379 -0.50 -26.27 16.38
N ALA A 380 -1.42 -26.62 15.47
CA ALA A 380 -1.33 -26.21 14.07
C ALA A 380 -1.33 -24.69 13.91
N ASN A 381 -2.21 -23.99 14.65
CA ASN A 381 -2.28 -22.53 14.69
C ASN A 381 -0.94 -21.90 15.08
N ARG A 382 -0.38 -22.32 16.22
CA ARG A 382 0.91 -21.81 16.71
C ARG A 382 2.07 -22.10 15.78
N LYS A 383 2.12 -23.34 15.22
CA LYS A 383 3.18 -23.72 14.27
C LYS A 383 3.13 -22.90 13.00
N MET A 384 1.95 -22.70 12.42
CA MET A 384 1.78 -21.89 11.22
C MET A 384 2.06 -20.40 11.50
N GLY A 385 1.58 -19.86 12.61
CA GLY A 385 1.87 -18.49 13.02
C GLY A 385 3.36 -18.23 13.26
N ALA A 386 4.09 -19.18 13.86
CA ALA A 386 5.54 -19.07 14.00
C ALA A 386 6.27 -19.04 12.65
N LYS A 387 5.86 -19.89 11.68
CA LYS A 387 6.39 -19.85 10.31
C LYS A 387 6.05 -18.53 9.60
N ALA A 388 4.82 -18.02 9.77
CA ALA A 388 4.40 -16.72 9.25
C ALA A 388 5.33 -15.61 9.74
N ARG A 389 5.61 -15.57 11.04
CA ARG A 389 6.59 -14.63 11.62
C ARG A 389 7.98 -14.80 11.02
N MET A 390 8.47 -16.04 10.85
CA MET A 390 9.79 -16.29 10.26
C MET A 390 9.88 -15.78 8.82
N THR A 391 8.82 -15.95 8.02
CA THR A 391 8.74 -15.42 6.66
C THR A 391 8.86 -13.90 6.65
N VAL A 392 8.12 -13.22 7.55
CA VAL A 392 8.21 -11.76 7.68
C VAL A 392 9.61 -11.32 8.09
N MET A 393 10.19 -11.92 9.12
CA MET A 393 11.54 -11.55 9.58
C MET A 393 12.61 -11.74 8.51
N LYS A 394 12.47 -12.76 7.68
CA LYS A 394 13.44 -13.09 6.62
C LYS A 394 13.31 -12.20 5.39
N ARG A 395 12.11 -11.74 5.05
CA ARG A 395 11.82 -11.12 3.74
C ARG A 395 11.23 -9.70 3.82
N TYR A 396 10.49 -9.39 4.88
CA TYR A 396 9.64 -8.21 4.99
C TYR A 396 9.85 -7.40 6.27
N GLU A 397 10.84 -7.74 7.09
CA GLU A 397 11.28 -6.84 8.16
C GLU A 397 11.85 -5.56 7.53
N GLU A 398 11.58 -4.39 8.12
CA GLU A 398 11.90 -3.09 7.52
C GLU A 398 13.37 -2.94 7.10
N GLY A 399 14.32 -3.45 7.92
CA GLY A 399 15.75 -3.39 7.60
C GLY A 399 16.09 -4.24 6.37
N VAL A 400 15.50 -5.44 6.28
CA VAL A 400 15.72 -6.36 5.16
C VAL A 400 15.10 -5.81 3.87
N ALA A 401 13.83 -5.41 3.93
CA ALA A 401 13.11 -4.86 2.78
C ALA A 401 13.73 -3.52 2.31
N GLY A 402 14.25 -2.72 3.23
CA GLY A 402 14.87 -1.42 2.95
C GLY A 402 16.15 -1.49 2.11
N ILE A 403 16.89 -2.60 2.15
CA ILE A 403 18.14 -2.78 1.39
C ILE A 403 17.90 -2.54 -0.11
N ALA A 404 16.82 -3.08 -0.66
CA ALA A 404 16.50 -2.92 -2.08
C ALA A 404 16.32 -1.44 -2.49
N PHE A 405 15.81 -0.60 -1.60
CA PHE A 405 15.63 0.84 -1.84
C PHE A 405 16.98 1.57 -1.77
N LEU A 406 17.80 1.27 -0.76
CA LEU A 406 19.13 1.85 -0.62
C LEU A 406 20.00 1.55 -1.85
N ASP A 407 20.02 0.31 -2.30
CA ASP A 407 20.77 -0.12 -3.48
C ASP A 407 20.33 0.61 -4.75
N ILE A 408 19.02 0.86 -4.90
CA ILE A 408 18.48 1.59 -6.04
C ILE A 408 18.94 3.05 -6.02
N TRP A 409 18.85 3.70 -4.88
CA TRP A 409 19.27 5.10 -4.77
C TRP A 409 20.78 5.25 -4.99
N ASP A 410 21.60 4.36 -4.45
CA ASP A 410 23.04 4.35 -4.70
C ASP A 410 23.36 4.17 -6.19
N HIS A 411 22.68 3.22 -6.85
CA HIS A 411 22.83 3.00 -8.27
C HIS A 411 22.45 4.23 -9.11
N LEU A 412 21.32 4.88 -8.79
CA LEU A 412 20.86 6.07 -9.51
C LEU A 412 21.78 7.28 -9.31
N LEU A 413 22.40 7.41 -8.14
CA LEU A 413 23.36 8.47 -7.83
C LEU A 413 24.69 8.23 -8.57
N SER A 414 25.20 6.99 -8.58
CA SER A 414 26.46 6.65 -9.26
C SER A 414 26.37 6.81 -10.79
N THR A 415 25.24 6.42 -11.38
CA THR A 415 25.01 6.54 -12.83
C THR A 415 24.97 8.01 -13.28
N ARG A 416 24.49 8.89 -12.42
CA ARG A 416 24.46 10.35 -12.69
C ARG A 416 25.86 10.97 -12.70
N GLN A 417 26.76 10.53 -11.82
CA GLN A 417 28.13 11.06 -11.74
C GLN A 417 28.94 10.74 -13.00
N ASN A 418 28.64 9.63 -13.69
CA ASN A 418 29.32 9.20 -14.91
C ASN A 418 28.83 9.91 -16.20
N HIS A 419 27.80 10.73 -16.10
CA HIS A 419 27.21 11.48 -17.24
C HIS A 419 27.41 13.01 -17.12
N ILE A 420 28.13 13.50 -16.11
CA ILE A 420 28.57 14.90 -15.92
C ILE A 420 30.08 14.96 -16.25
#